data_8f260af132e4f1969a9a61cbdbad9fde
#
_entry.id   8f260af132e4f1969a9a61cbdbad9fde
#
_cell.length_a   1.000
_cell.length_b   1.000
_cell.length_c   1.000
_cell.angle_alpha   90.00
_cell.angle_beta   90.00
_cell.angle_gamma   90.00
#
_symmetry.space_group_name_H-M   'P 1'
#
loop_
_entity.id
_entity.type
_entity.pdbx_description
1 polymer ?
#
loop_
_entity_poly.entity_id
_entity_poly.type
_entity_poly.pdbx_seq_one_letter_code
_entity_poly.pdbx_strand_id
1 'polypeptide(L)'
;MLRTRVLTALALLAALLPALFFLPALAWAWLVAALSALAGWEWGGFMRLEKSTRIVLGIVFSLICAAAIMLEPAAMGGEGWSTDAAWQFGRWLYLPSVVFWLGILPFWLWRRWPLPGRLVALLTGFVVLLPVLLALVQLRQLGPLTLLCTMAIVWAADVAAYFAGRAFGKSKLAPSISPGKTWAGAWGAVVGVLTYGFAASPWLPEALQKNLPLFAMC
;
A
#
# COMPACT_ATOMS: atom_id res chain seq x y z
N MET A 1 26.57 7.54 -1.11
CA MET A 1 25.28 7.03 -0.58
C MET A 1 24.05 7.83 -1.05
N LEU A 2 23.98 9.19 -1.00
CA LEU A 2 22.81 9.95 -1.46
C LEU A 2 22.58 9.81 -2.98
N ARG A 3 23.61 9.95 -3.79
CA ARG A 3 23.54 9.84 -5.27
C ARG A 3 22.93 8.50 -5.71
N THR A 4 23.38 7.39 -5.13
CA THR A 4 22.85 6.06 -5.47
C THR A 4 21.37 5.95 -5.17
N ARG A 5 20.90 6.44 -4.02
CA ARG A 5 19.48 6.43 -3.64
C ARG A 5 18.64 7.29 -4.60
N VAL A 6 19.12 8.46 -4.95
CA VAL A 6 18.43 9.35 -5.91
C VAL A 6 18.35 8.70 -7.29
N LEU A 7 19.46 8.14 -7.80
CA LEU A 7 19.46 7.45 -9.09
C LEU A 7 18.53 6.25 -9.12
N THR A 8 18.51 5.44 -8.04
CA THR A 8 17.58 4.30 -7.94
C THR A 8 16.12 4.77 -7.91
N ALA A 9 15.80 5.82 -7.16
CA ALA A 9 14.46 6.38 -7.11
C ALA A 9 14.02 6.93 -8.49
N LEU A 10 14.90 7.64 -9.18
CA LEU A 10 14.63 8.16 -10.54
C LEU A 10 14.44 7.02 -11.55
N ALA A 11 15.27 5.97 -11.48
CA ALA A 11 15.13 4.80 -12.35
C ALA A 11 13.80 4.07 -12.11
N LEU A 12 13.42 3.90 -10.84
CA LEU A 12 12.13 3.28 -10.49
C LEU A 12 10.94 4.13 -10.95
N LEU A 13 11.00 5.45 -10.79
CA LEU A 13 9.97 6.36 -11.28
C LEU A 13 9.90 6.35 -12.81
N ALA A 14 11.05 6.35 -13.49
CA ALA A 14 11.13 6.28 -14.95
C ALA A 14 10.56 4.96 -15.52
N ALA A 15 10.58 3.87 -14.76
CA ALA A 15 9.94 2.61 -15.13
C ALA A 15 8.44 2.60 -14.75
N LEU A 16 8.11 3.07 -13.54
CA LEU A 16 6.77 3.03 -13.01
C LEU A 16 5.80 3.94 -13.79
N LEU A 17 6.20 5.18 -14.08
CA LEU A 17 5.30 6.14 -14.73
C LEU A 17 4.87 5.69 -16.13
N PRO A 18 5.76 5.26 -17.05
CA PRO A 18 5.33 4.71 -18.32
C PRO A 18 4.47 3.45 -18.17
N ALA A 19 4.83 2.54 -17.26
CA ALA A 19 4.03 1.35 -16.99
C ALA A 19 2.62 1.72 -16.51
N LEU A 20 2.52 2.69 -15.60
CA LEU A 20 1.25 3.16 -15.06
C LEU A 20 0.35 3.81 -16.12
N PHE A 21 0.91 4.62 -17.01
CA PHE A 21 0.10 5.39 -17.97
C PHE A 21 -0.15 4.67 -19.30
N PHE A 22 0.77 3.85 -19.77
CA PHE A 22 0.72 3.29 -21.12
C PHE A 22 0.44 1.79 -21.19
N LEU A 23 0.64 1.01 -20.11
CA LEU A 23 0.29 -0.41 -20.18
C LEU A 23 -1.23 -0.61 -20.29
N PRO A 24 -1.67 -1.59 -21.12
CA PRO A 24 -3.05 -2.07 -21.07
C PRO A 24 -3.42 -2.57 -19.65
N ALA A 25 -4.70 -2.51 -19.30
CA ALA A 25 -5.19 -2.89 -17.98
C ALA A 25 -4.74 -4.29 -17.54
N LEU A 26 -4.90 -5.27 -18.43
CA LEU A 26 -4.52 -6.65 -18.16
C LEU A 26 -2.99 -6.81 -18.03
N ALA A 27 -2.21 -6.11 -18.84
CA ALA A 27 -0.74 -6.14 -18.73
C ALA A 27 -0.27 -5.53 -17.40
N TRP A 28 -0.93 -4.47 -16.92
CA TRP A 28 -0.69 -3.92 -15.58
C TRP A 28 -1.00 -4.93 -14.48
N ALA A 29 -2.14 -5.63 -14.56
CA ALA A 29 -2.51 -6.66 -13.58
C ALA A 29 -1.45 -7.79 -13.53
N TRP A 30 -0.95 -8.26 -14.68
CA TRP A 30 0.12 -9.24 -14.75
C TRP A 30 1.46 -8.71 -14.22
N LEU A 31 1.78 -7.44 -14.45
CA LEU A 31 2.94 -6.80 -13.84
C LEU A 31 2.85 -6.79 -12.31
N VAL A 32 1.68 -6.44 -11.76
CA VAL A 32 1.44 -6.48 -10.31
C VAL A 32 1.54 -7.91 -9.78
N ALA A 33 1.01 -8.90 -10.50
CA ALA A 33 1.17 -10.31 -10.14
C ALA A 33 2.63 -10.75 -10.13
N ALA A 34 3.44 -10.32 -11.08
CA ALA A 34 4.88 -10.59 -11.09
C ALA A 34 5.60 -9.90 -9.92
N LEU A 35 5.28 -8.63 -9.63
CA LEU A 35 5.86 -7.88 -8.51
C LEU A 35 5.45 -8.45 -7.14
N SER A 36 4.29 -9.11 -7.05
CA SER A 36 3.86 -9.77 -5.82
C SER A 36 4.80 -10.88 -5.38
N ALA A 37 5.53 -11.50 -6.32
CA ALA A 37 6.58 -12.46 -5.98
C ALA A 37 7.70 -11.82 -5.14
N LEU A 38 8.09 -10.59 -5.47
CA LEU A 38 9.08 -9.84 -4.69
C LEU A 38 8.54 -9.47 -3.31
N ALA A 39 7.28 -9.04 -3.23
CA ALA A 39 6.64 -8.71 -1.95
C ALA A 39 6.57 -9.93 -1.02
N GLY A 40 6.16 -11.09 -1.53
CA GLY A 40 6.15 -12.34 -0.77
C GLY A 40 7.56 -12.80 -0.35
N TRP A 41 8.53 -12.66 -1.23
CA TRP A 41 9.93 -12.97 -0.93
C TRP A 41 10.51 -12.08 0.19
N GLU A 42 10.25 -10.76 0.13
CA GLU A 42 10.65 -9.81 1.17
C GLU A 42 9.94 -10.10 2.50
N TRP A 43 8.64 -10.41 2.46
CA TRP A 43 7.90 -10.80 3.66
C TRP A 43 8.49 -12.03 4.32
N GLY A 44 8.89 -13.04 3.53
CA GLY A 44 9.62 -14.21 4.03
C GLY A 44 10.96 -13.83 4.69
N GLY A 45 11.60 -12.77 4.24
CA GLY A 45 12.80 -12.21 4.89
C GLY A 45 12.51 -11.65 6.26
N PHE A 46 11.40 -10.90 6.46
CA PHE A 46 10.95 -10.44 7.78
C PHE A 46 10.63 -11.62 8.73
N MET A 47 10.10 -12.70 8.19
CA MET A 47 9.84 -13.93 8.94
C MET A 47 11.12 -14.75 9.24
N ARG A 48 12.28 -14.32 8.76
CA ARG A 48 13.58 -15.03 8.87
C ARG A 48 13.52 -16.45 8.29
N LEU A 49 12.78 -16.62 7.17
CA LEU A 49 12.72 -17.89 6.48
C LEU A 49 14.01 -18.13 5.67
N GLU A 50 14.31 -19.41 5.40
CA GLU A 50 15.38 -19.80 4.49
C GLU A 50 15.12 -19.30 3.06
N LYS A 51 16.18 -19.09 2.28
CA LYS A 51 16.12 -18.53 0.94
C LYS A 51 15.16 -19.31 0.02
N SER A 52 15.18 -20.64 0.08
CA SER A 52 14.29 -21.53 -0.68
C SER A 52 12.82 -21.28 -0.33
N THR A 53 12.49 -21.23 0.96
CA THR A 53 11.12 -21.00 1.44
C THR A 53 10.64 -19.58 1.08
N ARG A 54 11.51 -18.58 1.08
CA ARG A 54 11.20 -17.22 0.63
C ARG A 54 10.82 -17.19 -0.85
N ILE A 55 11.55 -17.94 -1.70
CA ILE A 55 11.23 -18.05 -3.12
C ILE A 55 9.85 -18.71 -3.31
N VAL A 56 9.59 -19.82 -2.59
CA VAL A 56 8.28 -20.49 -2.62
C VAL A 56 7.18 -19.54 -2.21
N LEU A 57 7.36 -18.77 -1.13
CA LEU A 57 6.37 -17.81 -0.68
C LEU A 57 6.11 -16.73 -1.73
N GLY A 58 7.14 -16.20 -2.37
CA GLY A 58 7.00 -15.26 -3.48
C GLY A 58 6.20 -15.85 -4.65
N ILE A 59 6.50 -17.10 -5.05
CA ILE A 59 5.75 -17.80 -6.08
C ILE A 59 4.28 -17.96 -5.68
N VAL A 60 3.99 -18.32 -4.43
CA VAL A 60 2.62 -18.48 -3.92
C VAL A 60 1.85 -17.14 -4.05
N PHE A 61 2.43 -16.01 -3.65
CA PHE A 61 1.78 -14.71 -3.82
C PHE A 61 1.50 -14.38 -5.29
N SER A 62 2.48 -14.65 -6.17
CA SER A 62 2.30 -14.44 -7.62
C SER A 62 1.20 -15.33 -8.21
N LEU A 63 1.14 -16.61 -7.82
CA LEU A 63 0.11 -17.54 -8.26
C LEU A 63 -1.28 -17.15 -7.76
N ILE A 64 -1.42 -16.66 -6.53
CA ILE A 64 -2.70 -16.15 -6.00
C ILE A 64 -3.17 -14.95 -6.82
N CYS A 65 -2.30 -13.99 -7.12
CA CYS A 65 -2.64 -12.85 -7.96
C CYS A 65 -2.99 -13.28 -9.39
N ALA A 66 -2.23 -14.20 -9.98
CA ALA A 66 -2.50 -14.75 -11.31
C ALA A 66 -3.84 -15.49 -11.36
N ALA A 67 -4.15 -16.29 -10.34
CA ALA A 67 -5.44 -16.96 -10.23
C ALA A 67 -6.60 -15.97 -10.13
N ALA A 68 -6.45 -14.89 -9.36
CA ALA A 68 -7.45 -13.82 -9.27
C ALA A 68 -7.70 -13.16 -10.63
N ILE A 69 -6.66 -12.89 -11.42
CA ILE A 69 -6.79 -12.32 -12.77
C ILE A 69 -7.57 -13.26 -13.70
N MET A 70 -7.33 -14.56 -13.60
CA MET A 70 -7.95 -15.56 -14.48
C MET A 70 -9.37 -15.92 -14.07
N LEU A 71 -9.66 -15.98 -12.76
CA LEU A 71 -10.95 -16.43 -12.24
C LEU A 71 -11.95 -15.28 -12.09
N GLU A 72 -11.46 -14.05 -11.85
CA GLU A 72 -12.28 -12.87 -11.58
C GLU A 72 -11.89 -11.68 -12.49
N PRO A 73 -11.93 -11.84 -13.84
CA PRO A 73 -11.48 -10.81 -14.76
C PRO A 73 -12.26 -9.51 -14.59
N ALA A 74 -13.56 -9.58 -14.27
CA ALA A 74 -14.40 -8.41 -14.00
C ALA A 74 -13.94 -7.60 -12.77
N ALA A 75 -13.29 -8.23 -11.79
CA ALA A 75 -12.73 -7.56 -10.62
C ALA A 75 -11.28 -7.10 -10.83
N MET A 76 -10.56 -7.68 -11.81
CA MET A 76 -9.12 -7.51 -12.03
C MET A 76 -8.76 -6.72 -13.29
N GLY A 77 -9.73 -6.00 -13.89
CA GLY A 77 -9.49 -5.16 -15.06
C GLY A 77 -9.49 -5.90 -16.40
N GLY A 78 -10.05 -7.09 -16.46
CA GLY A 78 -10.35 -7.85 -17.66
C GLY A 78 -11.71 -7.52 -18.26
N GLU A 79 -12.24 -8.43 -19.06
CA GLU A 79 -13.56 -8.29 -19.65
C GLU A 79 -14.65 -8.16 -18.59
N GLY A 80 -15.61 -7.26 -18.83
CA GLY A 80 -16.71 -7.01 -17.90
C GLY A 80 -16.32 -6.26 -16.63
N TRP A 81 -15.17 -5.57 -16.62
CA TRP A 81 -14.76 -4.75 -15.48
C TRP A 81 -15.88 -3.85 -14.98
N SER A 82 -16.10 -3.87 -13.67
CA SER A 82 -17.01 -2.96 -12.97
C SER A 82 -16.54 -2.69 -11.55
N THR A 83 -16.90 -1.52 -11.02
CA THR A 83 -16.62 -1.16 -9.62
C THR A 83 -17.34 -2.07 -8.64
N ASP A 84 -18.53 -2.57 -9.00
CA ASP A 84 -19.31 -3.47 -8.17
C ASP A 84 -18.65 -4.86 -8.07
N ALA A 85 -18.18 -5.42 -9.19
CA ALA A 85 -17.42 -6.67 -9.19
C ALA A 85 -16.11 -6.51 -8.37
N ALA A 86 -15.40 -5.40 -8.58
CA ALA A 86 -14.19 -5.08 -7.83
C ALA A 86 -14.45 -5.01 -6.32
N TRP A 87 -15.55 -4.36 -5.90
CA TRP A 87 -15.92 -4.27 -4.49
C TRP A 87 -16.36 -5.62 -3.92
N GLN A 88 -17.21 -6.36 -4.62
CA GLN A 88 -17.67 -7.67 -4.17
C GLN A 88 -16.51 -8.63 -3.95
N PHE A 89 -15.54 -8.66 -4.85
CA PHE A 89 -14.33 -9.45 -4.70
C PHE A 89 -13.42 -8.89 -3.60
N GLY A 90 -13.16 -7.58 -3.63
CA GLY A 90 -12.19 -6.91 -2.76
C GLY A 90 -12.58 -6.87 -1.28
N ARG A 91 -13.89 -6.81 -0.96
CA ARG A 91 -14.36 -6.68 0.43
C ARG A 91 -13.82 -7.76 1.37
N TRP A 92 -13.64 -8.98 0.87
CA TRP A 92 -13.11 -10.09 1.65
C TRP A 92 -11.63 -9.94 2.02
N LEU A 93 -10.91 -9.08 1.30
CA LEU A 93 -9.52 -8.73 1.58
C LEU A 93 -9.41 -7.38 2.30
N TYR A 94 -10.18 -6.38 1.86
CA TYR A 94 -10.11 -5.03 2.42
C TYR A 94 -10.63 -4.94 3.85
N LEU A 95 -11.78 -5.57 4.17
CA LEU A 95 -12.35 -5.50 5.51
C LEU A 95 -11.44 -6.10 6.59
N PRO A 96 -10.88 -7.32 6.42
CA PRO A 96 -9.89 -7.83 7.37
C PRO A 96 -8.64 -6.94 7.49
N SER A 97 -8.20 -6.35 6.37
CA SER A 97 -7.05 -5.43 6.38
C SER A 97 -7.35 -4.16 7.18
N VAL A 98 -8.52 -3.56 7.01
CA VAL A 98 -8.95 -2.39 7.79
C VAL A 98 -9.00 -2.72 9.28
N VAL A 99 -9.60 -3.85 9.65
CA VAL A 99 -9.64 -4.32 11.06
C VAL A 99 -8.22 -4.53 11.60
N PHE A 100 -7.32 -5.08 10.79
CA PHE A 100 -5.93 -5.26 11.19
C PHE A 100 -5.23 -3.91 11.43
N TRP A 101 -5.30 -2.97 10.49
CA TRP A 101 -4.59 -1.70 10.55
C TRP A 101 -5.15 -0.74 11.62
N LEU A 102 -6.48 -0.67 11.78
CA LEU A 102 -7.11 0.27 12.71
C LEU A 102 -7.32 -0.32 14.12
N GLY A 103 -7.42 -1.64 14.24
CA GLY A 103 -7.67 -2.31 15.51
C GLY A 103 -6.47 -3.11 16.02
N ILE A 104 -6.12 -4.19 15.32
CA ILE A 104 -5.16 -5.17 15.81
C ILE A 104 -3.76 -4.56 15.95
N LEU A 105 -3.25 -3.88 14.91
CA LEU A 105 -1.89 -3.35 14.90
C LEU A 105 -1.65 -2.26 15.96
N PRO A 106 -2.51 -1.24 16.12
CA PRO A 106 -2.34 -0.23 17.17
C PRO A 106 -2.37 -0.86 18.57
N PHE A 107 -3.29 -1.80 18.81
CA PHE A 107 -3.38 -2.50 20.08
C PHE A 107 -2.15 -3.37 20.34
N TRP A 108 -1.64 -4.06 19.33
CA TRP A 108 -0.41 -4.85 19.41
C TRP A 108 0.80 -3.99 19.76
N LEU A 109 0.97 -2.87 19.08
CA LEU A 109 2.07 -1.93 19.36
C LEU A 109 1.97 -1.31 20.76
N TRP A 110 0.75 -0.97 21.19
CA TRP A 110 0.50 -0.44 22.53
C TRP A 110 0.86 -1.44 23.64
N ARG A 111 0.44 -2.70 23.46
CA ARG A 111 0.74 -3.80 24.38
C ARG A 111 2.17 -4.31 24.28
N ARG A 112 2.91 -3.89 23.27
CA ARG A 112 4.28 -4.35 22.99
C ARG A 112 4.38 -5.88 22.93
N TRP A 113 3.39 -6.54 22.33
CA TRP A 113 3.40 -7.97 22.23
C TRP A 113 4.60 -8.46 21.40
N PRO A 114 5.19 -9.62 21.76
CA PRO A 114 6.29 -10.20 21.00
C PRO A 114 5.85 -10.50 19.56
N LEU A 115 6.84 -10.66 18.70
CA LEU A 115 6.57 -11.08 17.32
C LEU A 115 5.83 -12.43 17.33
N PRO A 116 4.80 -12.59 16.51
CA PRO A 116 3.98 -13.79 16.47
C PRO A 116 4.77 -15.00 15.97
N GLY A 117 4.27 -16.18 16.27
CA GLY A 117 4.75 -17.41 15.65
C GLY A 117 4.63 -17.37 14.13
N ARG A 118 5.35 -18.25 13.44
CA ARG A 118 5.45 -18.28 11.96
C ARG A 118 4.09 -18.29 11.24
N LEU A 119 3.11 -19.02 11.78
CA LEU A 119 1.77 -19.07 11.17
C LEU A 119 1.07 -17.72 11.23
N VAL A 120 1.07 -17.05 12.38
CA VAL A 120 0.44 -15.73 12.52
C VAL A 120 1.17 -14.70 11.66
N ALA A 121 2.50 -14.75 11.61
CA ALA A 121 3.28 -13.88 10.72
C ALA A 121 2.94 -14.11 9.24
N LEU A 122 2.72 -15.35 8.82
CA LEU A 122 2.30 -15.68 7.46
C LEU A 122 0.89 -15.12 7.17
N LEU A 123 -0.08 -15.37 8.05
CA LEU A 123 -1.44 -14.83 7.90
C LEU A 123 -1.45 -13.31 7.88
N THR A 124 -0.63 -12.67 8.71
CA THR A 124 -0.43 -11.21 8.66
C THR A 124 0.07 -10.75 7.29
N GLY A 125 1.00 -11.50 6.68
CA GLY A 125 1.48 -11.22 5.33
C GLY A 125 0.36 -11.20 4.28
N PHE A 126 -0.53 -12.17 4.32
CA PHE A 126 -1.70 -12.20 3.43
C PHE A 126 -2.63 -11.02 3.68
N VAL A 127 -2.96 -10.71 4.93
CA VAL A 127 -3.85 -9.59 5.31
C VAL A 127 -3.24 -8.23 4.93
N VAL A 128 -1.93 -8.09 4.94
CA VAL A 128 -1.25 -6.83 4.61
C VAL A 128 -0.96 -6.69 3.12
N LEU A 129 -0.43 -7.74 2.47
CA LEU A 129 0.06 -7.63 1.09
C LEU A 129 -1.04 -7.79 0.05
N LEU A 130 -1.94 -8.79 0.17
CA LEU A 130 -2.94 -9.05 -0.86
C LEU A 130 -3.88 -7.86 -1.11
N PRO A 131 -4.40 -7.15 -0.08
CA PRO A 131 -5.23 -5.98 -0.31
C PRO A 131 -4.50 -4.85 -1.04
N VAL A 132 -3.21 -4.64 -0.74
CA VAL A 132 -2.40 -3.62 -1.43
C VAL A 132 -2.21 -4.00 -2.90
N LEU A 133 -1.87 -5.26 -3.19
CA LEU A 133 -1.71 -5.76 -4.55
C LEU A 133 -3.01 -5.65 -5.36
N LEU A 134 -4.14 -6.01 -4.74
CA LEU A 134 -5.46 -5.85 -5.33
C LEU A 134 -5.79 -4.37 -5.60
N ALA A 135 -5.53 -3.49 -4.63
CA ALA A 135 -5.77 -2.05 -4.77
C ALA A 135 -4.94 -1.44 -5.91
N LEU A 136 -3.69 -1.87 -6.11
CA LEU A 136 -2.87 -1.42 -7.23
C LEU A 136 -3.51 -1.73 -8.60
N VAL A 137 -4.16 -2.88 -8.72
CA VAL A 137 -4.88 -3.25 -9.94
C VAL A 137 -6.17 -2.46 -10.06
N GLN A 138 -7.02 -2.47 -9.04
CA GLN A 138 -8.37 -1.89 -9.09
C GLN A 138 -8.36 -0.35 -9.18
N LEU A 139 -7.51 0.34 -8.42
CA LEU A 139 -7.38 1.80 -8.52
C LEU A 139 -6.88 2.25 -9.88
N ARG A 140 -6.03 1.44 -10.53
CA ARG A 140 -5.57 1.73 -11.89
C ARG A 140 -6.71 1.70 -12.91
N GLN A 141 -7.77 0.89 -12.69
CA GLN A 141 -8.96 0.83 -13.56
C GLN A 141 -9.82 2.10 -13.43
N LEU A 142 -9.81 2.75 -12.27
CA LEU A 142 -10.44 4.06 -12.09
C LEU A 142 -9.65 5.20 -12.75
N GLY A 143 -8.46 4.91 -13.24
CA GLY A 143 -7.57 5.82 -13.95
C GLY A 143 -6.15 5.83 -13.38
N PRO A 144 -5.13 6.00 -14.24
CA PRO A 144 -3.73 6.04 -13.80
C PRO A 144 -3.45 7.19 -12.82
N LEU A 145 -4.10 8.34 -12.99
CA LEU A 145 -3.99 9.46 -12.06
C LEU A 145 -4.58 9.13 -10.69
N THR A 146 -5.68 8.37 -10.63
CA THR A 146 -6.30 7.94 -9.37
C THR A 146 -5.32 7.11 -8.55
N LEU A 147 -4.67 6.14 -9.17
CA LEU A 147 -3.66 5.33 -8.49
C LEU A 147 -2.45 6.19 -8.09
N LEU A 148 -1.95 7.04 -8.98
CA LEU A 148 -0.81 7.91 -8.68
C LEU A 148 -1.11 8.86 -7.52
N CYS A 149 -2.28 9.50 -7.51
CA CYS A 149 -2.71 10.37 -6.42
C CYS A 149 -2.84 9.60 -5.10
N THR A 150 -3.35 8.37 -5.14
CA THR A 150 -3.45 7.53 -3.94
C THR A 150 -2.06 7.15 -3.41
N MET A 151 -1.12 6.78 -4.27
CA MET A 151 0.27 6.52 -3.87
C MET A 151 0.95 7.77 -3.30
N ALA A 152 0.69 8.94 -3.88
CA ALA A 152 1.27 10.20 -3.44
C ALA A 152 0.81 10.65 -2.05
N ILE A 153 -0.31 10.13 -1.51
CA ILE A 153 -0.72 10.34 -0.11
C ILE A 153 0.40 9.91 0.84
N VAL A 154 1.01 8.75 0.60
CA VAL A 154 2.09 8.22 1.45
C VAL A 154 3.32 9.13 1.37
N TRP A 155 3.67 9.58 0.16
CA TRP A 155 4.79 10.50 -0.03
C TRP A 155 4.55 11.85 0.66
N ALA A 156 3.35 12.40 0.54
CA ALA A 156 2.96 13.63 1.22
C ALA A 156 3.05 13.48 2.75
N ALA A 157 2.54 12.35 3.29
CA ALA A 157 2.66 12.02 4.71
C ALA A 157 4.12 11.97 5.18
N ASP A 158 4.97 11.24 4.47
CA ASP A 158 6.38 11.07 4.84
C ASP A 158 7.16 12.38 4.78
N VAL A 159 6.96 13.18 3.73
CA VAL A 159 7.61 14.49 3.56
C VAL A 159 7.18 15.45 4.67
N ALA A 160 5.87 15.56 4.91
CA ALA A 160 5.33 16.45 5.94
C ALA A 160 5.77 16.00 7.35
N ALA A 161 5.73 14.68 7.62
CA ALA A 161 6.22 14.11 8.88
C ALA A 161 7.71 14.41 9.12
N TYR A 162 8.53 14.29 8.08
CA TYR A 162 9.96 14.57 8.17
C TYR A 162 10.24 16.04 8.53
N PHE A 163 9.63 16.98 7.80
CA PHE A 163 9.88 18.40 8.04
C PHE A 163 9.30 18.87 9.38
N ALA A 164 8.06 18.49 9.72
CA ALA A 164 7.46 18.83 11.01
C ALA A 164 8.23 18.18 12.18
N GLY A 165 8.60 16.92 12.05
CA GLY A 165 9.38 16.21 13.06
C GLY A 165 10.77 16.82 13.28
N ARG A 166 11.41 17.30 12.22
CA ARG A 166 12.71 17.96 12.29
C ARG A 166 12.62 19.38 12.88
N ALA A 167 11.59 20.15 12.53
CA ALA A 167 11.43 21.53 12.96
C ALA A 167 10.91 21.63 14.41
N PHE A 168 9.95 20.78 14.78
CA PHE A 168 9.18 20.90 16.04
C PHE A 168 9.24 19.66 16.93
N GLY A 169 9.98 18.61 16.55
CA GLY A 169 9.97 17.28 17.17
C GLY A 169 10.71 17.19 18.51
N LYS A 170 10.11 17.74 19.56
CA LYS A 170 10.63 17.63 20.94
C LYS A 170 10.21 16.32 21.61
N SER A 171 8.94 15.95 21.51
CA SER A 171 8.36 14.77 22.15
C SER A 171 8.43 13.54 21.26
N LYS A 172 8.97 12.42 21.77
CA LYS A 172 9.07 11.16 21.04
C LYS A 172 7.75 10.42 21.03
N LEU A 173 7.36 9.85 19.87
CA LEU A 173 6.11 9.10 19.73
C LEU A 173 6.21 7.70 20.35
N ALA A 174 7.25 6.96 20.03
CA ALA A 174 7.46 5.58 20.51
C ALA A 174 8.96 5.29 20.68
N PRO A 175 9.61 5.77 21.78
CA PRO A 175 11.07 5.69 21.95
C PRO A 175 11.64 4.28 21.86
N SER A 176 10.90 3.30 22.37
CA SER A 176 11.32 1.89 22.41
C SER A 176 11.16 1.15 21.07
N ILE A 177 10.34 1.67 20.13
CA ILE A 177 10.07 1.04 18.84
C ILE A 177 10.80 1.80 17.72
N SER A 178 10.70 3.13 17.74
CA SER A 178 11.34 3.99 16.74
C SER A 178 11.78 5.31 17.36
N PRO A 179 13.03 5.43 17.80
CA PRO A 179 13.54 6.60 18.53
C PRO A 179 13.57 7.87 17.67
N GLY A 180 13.50 7.76 16.34
CA GLY A 180 13.44 8.89 15.41
C GLY A 180 12.06 9.53 15.26
N LYS A 181 10.99 8.82 15.58
CA LYS A 181 9.62 9.32 15.38
C LYS A 181 9.16 10.25 16.50
N THR A 182 8.47 11.33 16.14
CA THR A 182 7.99 12.37 17.06
C THR A 182 6.51 12.64 16.89
N TRP A 183 5.85 13.16 17.93
CA TRP A 183 4.45 13.59 17.85
C TRP A 183 4.24 14.73 16.85
N ALA A 184 5.18 15.69 16.80
CA ALA A 184 5.14 16.75 15.79
C ALA A 184 5.18 16.19 14.36
N GLY A 185 5.98 15.14 14.12
CA GLY A 185 6.00 14.45 12.85
C GLY A 185 4.68 13.76 12.53
N ALA A 186 4.04 13.10 13.51
CA ALA A 186 2.75 12.45 13.32
C ALA A 186 1.65 13.47 12.94
N TRP A 187 1.57 14.59 13.67
CA TRP A 187 0.63 15.67 13.33
C TRP A 187 0.96 16.34 11.99
N GLY A 188 2.25 16.49 11.68
CA GLY A 188 2.70 16.98 10.39
C GLY A 188 2.24 16.09 9.23
N ALA A 189 2.28 14.75 9.40
CA ALA A 189 1.74 13.81 8.43
C ALA A 189 0.23 14.02 8.21
N VAL A 190 -0.54 14.14 9.29
CA VAL A 190 -2.00 14.38 9.20
C VAL A 190 -2.30 15.67 8.42
N VAL A 191 -1.66 16.78 8.80
CA VAL A 191 -1.84 18.07 8.09
C VAL A 191 -1.40 17.96 6.63
N GLY A 192 -0.27 17.31 6.35
CA GLY A 192 0.24 17.11 5.00
C GLY A 192 -0.71 16.29 4.12
N VAL A 193 -1.27 15.21 4.66
CA VAL A 193 -2.25 14.37 3.94
C VAL A 193 -3.55 15.13 3.66
N LEU A 194 -4.08 15.87 4.64
CA LEU A 194 -5.28 16.67 4.46
C LEU A 194 -5.07 17.77 3.40
N THR A 195 -3.96 18.51 3.50
CA THR A 195 -3.61 19.55 2.52
C THR A 195 -3.45 18.95 1.12
N TYR A 196 -2.75 17.82 1.01
CA TYR A 196 -2.60 17.10 -0.25
C TYR A 196 -3.95 16.61 -0.80
N GLY A 197 -4.80 16.03 0.03
CA GLY A 197 -6.12 15.53 -0.36
C GLY A 197 -7.00 16.64 -0.95
N PHE A 198 -7.04 17.80 -0.32
CA PHE A 198 -7.75 18.97 -0.85
C PHE A 198 -7.14 19.45 -2.17
N ALA A 199 -5.81 19.52 -2.27
CA ALA A 199 -5.13 19.97 -3.49
C ALA A 199 -5.30 18.98 -4.64
N ALA A 200 -5.32 17.66 -4.37
CA ALA A 200 -5.46 16.62 -5.37
C ALA A 200 -6.93 16.37 -5.80
N SER A 201 -7.91 16.87 -5.04
CA SER A 201 -9.33 16.61 -5.28
C SER A 201 -9.81 16.88 -6.71
N PRO A 202 -9.36 17.92 -7.44
CA PRO A 202 -9.83 18.17 -8.79
C PRO A 202 -9.43 17.10 -9.81
N TRP A 203 -8.40 16.31 -9.53
CA TRP A 203 -7.91 15.24 -10.41
C TRP A 203 -8.44 13.85 -10.06
N LEU A 204 -9.25 13.74 -9.01
CA LEU A 204 -9.86 12.47 -8.61
C LEU A 204 -11.20 12.26 -9.34
N PRO A 205 -11.61 11.00 -9.60
CA PRO A 205 -12.92 10.68 -10.13
C PRO A 205 -14.04 11.28 -9.28
N GLU A 206 -15.15 11.71 -9.92
CA GLU A 206 -16.29 12.35 -9.22
C GLU A 206 -16.81 11.53 -8.03
N ALA A 207 -16.82 10.20 -8.17
CA ALA A 207 -17.23 9.30 -7.09
C ALA A 207 -16.36 9.44 -5.83
N LEU A 208 -15.07 9.71 -5.99
CA LEU A 208 -14.15 9.97 -4.87
C LEU A 208 -14.23 11.42 -4.40
N GLN A 209 -14.43 12.38 -5.30
CA GLN A 209 -14.61 13.80 -4.94
C GLN A 209 -15.83 14.01 -4.03
N LYS A 210 -16.97 13.38 -4.34
CA LYS A 210 -18.19 13.46 -3.53
C LYS A 210 -18.04 12.93 -2.11
N ASN A 211 -17.13 11.97 -1.92
CA ASN A 211 -16.86 11.32 -0.63
C ASN A 211 -15.63 11.90 0.09
N LEU A 212 -14.95 12.89 -0.50
CA LEU A 212 -13.77 13.50 0.10
C LEU A 212 -13.96 14.00 1.56
N PRO A 213 -15.10 14.63 1.90
CA PRO A 213 -15.36 15.03 3.29
C PRO A 213 -15.39 13.85 4.26
N LEU A 214 -15.86 12.67 3.81
CA LEU A 214 -15.85 11.44 4.62
C LEU A 214 -14.45 10.88 4.79
N PHE A 215 -13.60 10.95 3.74
CA PHE A 215 -12.20 10.54 3.82
C PHE A 215 -11.32 11.50 4.65
N ALA A 216 -11.71 12.77 4.75
CA ALA A 216 -11.03 13.74 5.61
C ALA A 216 -11.42 13.60 7.10
N MET A 217 -12.51 12.88 7.40
CA MET A 217 -12.99 12.62 8.76
C MET A 217 -12.51 11.26 9.32
N CYS A 218 -11.92 10.39 8.50
CA CYS A 218 -11.31 9.13 8.89
C CYS A 218 -9.79 9.24 8.98
#